data_d1b4e0edf662c754f7415de5f91b05dd
#
_entry.id   d1b4e0edf662c754f7415de5f91b05dd
#
_cell.length_a   1.000
_cell.length_b   1.000
_cell.length_c   1.000
_cell.angle_alpha   90.00
_cell.angle_beta   90.00
_cell.angle_gamma   90.00
#
_symmetry.space_group_name_H-M   'P 1'
#
loop_
_entity.id
_entity.type
_entity.pdbx_description
1 polymer ?
#
loop_
_entity_poly.entity_id
_entity_poly.type
_entity_poly.pdbx_seq_one_letter_code
_entity_poly.pdbx_strand_id
1 'polypeptide(L)'
;VGSEMCIRDRCNVSPVVVSFGESREQLILNSAETYHVVPVSIVKKGALATDIQLDLISQADLDEKYGIPEGIPYKVLESDMYELPNSLISMGESATSIVANITFYPDKIYEAKKNNSGVIYVLPIRLLALSETANTDKDEMLLICGFHTYTNAEVTDKSKWKVAYGTLTYEPWGHAYSYLFDGNASNNFGWMGYVNDSHGGNYGNPYVVIDLGYPYFIAQLGAFSKWDVKAGGANFYITTDDVNAALSDNDWNILSGYQGEGEEYRGLHNRLKEYDATVNWIKVASISFPEDGLYWGEIPNDMLDNQLKTRYVKMEAIPSGNADRTAIWEFSMKKVTSVDGQPID
;
A
#
# COMPACT_ATOMS: atom_id res chain seq x y z
N VAL A 1 -78.73 23.35 -12.59
CA VAL A 1 -77.61 23.52 -13.53
C VAL A 1 -76.40 23.74 -12.66
N GLY A 2 -75.74 22.69 -12.33
CA GLY A 2 -74.59 22.71 -11.38
C GLY A 2 -73.39 22.01 -11.99
N SER A 3 -72.37 22.72 -12.08
CA SER A 3 -70.97 22.41 -11.92
C SER A 3 -70.45 21.00 -12.23
N GLU A 4 -70.32 20.72 -13.49
CA GLU A 4 -69.36 19.69 -13.96
C GLU A 4 -68.10 20.33 -14.57
N MET A 5 -67.51 21.28 -13.90
CA MET A 5 -66.38 22.01 -14.41
C MET A 5 -65.20 22.04 -13.45
N CYS A 6 -64.89 20.90 -12.84
CA CYS A 6 -63.69 20.80 -11.95
C CYS A 6 -62.92 19.46 -12.00
N ILE A 7 -63.09 18.64 -13.03
CA ILE A 7 -62.38 17.36 -13.08
C ILE A 7 -61.38 17.24 -14.28
N ARG A 8 -61.32 18.26 -15.15
CA ARG A 8 -60.46 18.17 -16.34
C ARG A 8 -59.04 18.77 -16.26
N ASP A 9 -58.74 19.52 -15.22
CA ASP A 9 -57.40 20.18 -15.12
C ASP A 9 -56.36 19.46 -14.26
N ARG A 10 -56.66 18.25 -13.76
CA ARG A 10 -55.64 17.48 -13.00
C ARG A 10 -54.79 16.55 -13.83
N CYS A 11 -54.91 16.54 -15.14
CA CYS A 11 -54.33 15.47 -15.97
C CYS A 11 -53.18 15.87 -16.89
N ASN A 12 -52.43 16.93 -16.62
CA ASN A 12 -51.28 17.26 -17.45
C ASN A 12 -50.04 17.70 -16.66
N VAL A 13 -49.86 17.22 -15.45
CA VAL A 13 -48.54 17.33 -14.82
C VAL A 13 -47.72 16.16 -15.31
N SER A 14 -46.73 16.41 -16.15
CA SER A 14 -45.79 15.37 -16.55
C SER A 14 -45.20 14.72 -15.31
N PRO A 15 -45.17 13.39 -15.24
CA PRO A 15 -44.63 12.70 -14.10
C PRO A 15 -43.18 13.13 -13.89
N VAL A 16 -42.77 13.25 -12.63
CA VAL A 16 -41.35 13.44 -12.28
C VAL A 16 -40.63 12.13 -12.54
N VAL A 17 -39.48 12.21 -13.20
CA VAL A 17 -38.61 11.07 -13.41
C VAL A 17 -37.25 11.37 -12.77
N VAL A 18 -36.80 10.49 -11.90
CA VAL A 18 -35.48 10.55 -11.28
C VAL A 18 -34.61 9.37 -11.77
N SER A 19 -33.34 9.65 -11.99
CA SER A 19 -32.39 8.67 -12.52
C SER A 19 -30.98 8.93 -12.00
N PHE A 20 -30.17 7.88 -11.93
CA PHE A 20 -28.72 8.07 -11.85
C PHE A 20 -28.18 8.65 -13.16
N GLY A 21 -27.12 9.45 -13.07
CA GLY A 21 -26.40 9.94 -14.26
C GLY A 21 -25.74 8.79 -15.02
N GLU A 22 -25.16 7.86 -14.29
CA GLU A 22 -24.47 6.67 -14.79
C GLU A 22 -25.00 5.42 -14.09
N SER A 23 -24.90 4.26 -14.76
CA SER A 23 -25.30 2.97 -14.18
C SER A 23 -24.13 2.22 -13.51
N ARG A 24 -22.92 2.63 -13.78
CA ARG A 24 -21.68 2.03 -13.24
C ARG A 24 -20.61 3.09 -13.09
N GLU A 25 -19.81 2.95 -12.05
CA GLU A 25 -18.60 3.71 -11.83
C GLU A 25 -17.51 2.80 -11.27
N GLN A 26 -16.33 2.84 -11.91
CA GLN A 26 -15.15 2.15 -11.43
C GLN A 26 -14.38 3.10 -10.50
N LEU A 27 -14.36 2.78 -9.23
CA LEU A 27 -13.60 3.52 -8.24
C LEU A 27 -12.16 2.97 -8.18
N ILE A 28 -11.19 3.87 -8.06
CA ILE A 28 -9.83 3.54 -7.71
C ILE A 28 -9.58 4.12 -6.31
N LEU A 29 -9.64 3.27 -5.31
CA LEU A 29 -9.48 3.64 -3.92
C LEU A 29 -8.01 3.60 -3.51
N ASN A 30 -7.63 4.50 -2.63
CA ASN A 30 -6.32 4.45 -2.00
C ASN A 30 -6.44 3.64 -0.70
N SER A 31 -5.78 2.49 -0.63
CA SER A 31 -5.86 1.57 0.51
C SER A 31 -5.28 2.14 1.82
N ALA A 32 -4.52 3.23 1.75
CA ALA A 32 -4.02 3.96 2.91
C ALA A 32 -5.00 5.02 3.45
N GLU A 33 -6.06 5.35 2.71
CA GLU A 33 -7.08 6.30 3.16
C GLU A 33 -8.04 5.68 4.16
N THR A 34 -8.35 6.43 5.21
CA THR A 34 -9.34 6.01 6.22
C THR A 34 -10.77 6.13 5.68
N TYR A 35 -11.03 7.12 4.84
CA TYR A 35 -12.31 7.30 4.16
C TYR A 35 -12.13 7.98 2.80
N HIS A 36 -13.04 7.66 1.88
CA HIS A 36 -13.11 8.23 0.54
C HIS A 36 -14.55 8.60 0.21
N VAL A 37 -14.80 9.83 -0.23
CA VAL A 37 -16.15 10.31 -0.53
C VAL A 37 -16.38 10.34 -2.03
N VAL A 38 -17.41 9.61 -2.48
CA VAL A 38 -17.81 9.53 -3.89
C VAL A 38 -19.10 10.33 -4.11
N PRO A 39 -19.07 11.37 -4.95
CA PRO A 39 -20.27 12.14 -5.29
C PRO A 39 -21.07 11.40 -6.38
N VAL A 40 -22.26 10.94 -6.05
CA VAL A 40 -23.17 10.30 -7.01
C VAL A 40 -24.20 11.32 -7.48
N SER A 41 -24.28 11.54 -8.80
CA SER A 41 -25.22 12.47 -9.39
C SER A 41 -26.59 11.82 -9.62
N ILE A 42 -27.63 12.46 -9.13
CA ILE A 42 -29.03 12.08 -9.35
C ILE A 42 -29.73 13.21 -10.12
N VAL A 43 -30.33 12.88 -11.23
CA VAL A 43 -30.98 13.81 -12.17
C VAL A 43 -32.48 13.72 -12.03
N LYS A 44 -33.17 14.86 -12.04
CA LYS A 44 -34.62 14.97 -12.03
C LYS A 44 -35.14 15.64 -13.30
N LYS A 45 -36.13 15.01 -13.94
CA LYS A 45 -36.95 15.60 -15.01
C LYS A 45 -38.36 15.80 -14.49
N GLY A 46 -38.97 16.94 -14.78
CA GLY A 46 -40.30 17.32 -14.33
C GLY A 46 -40.21 18.43 -13.27
N ALA A 47 -41.34 19.16 -13.10
CA ALA A 47 -41.40 20.39 -12.33
C ALA A 47 -41.84 20.21 -10.87
N LEU A 48 -42.28 19.03 -10.47
CA LEU A 48 -42.72 18.79 -9.10
C LEU A 48 -41.55 18.49 -8.15
N ALA A 49 -41.67 18.87 -6.91
CA ALA A 49 -40.78 18.40 -5.85
C ALA A 49 -40.93 16.87 -5.67
N THR A 50 -39.87 16.21 -5.31
CA THR A 50 -39.89 14.77 -5.02
C THR A 50 -38.87 14.42 -3.94
N ASP A 51 -39.20 13.41 -3.16
CA ASP A 51 -38.29 12.80 -2.20
C ASP A 51 -37.83 11.45 -2.75
N ILE A 52 -36.58 11.18 -2.55
CA ILE A 52 -35.93 9.96 -2.99
C ILE A 52 -35.12 9.34 -1.85
N GLN A 53 -34.91 8.05 -1.94
CA GLN A 53 -34.08 7.28 -1.02
C GLN A 53 -33.12 6.39 -1.82
N LEU A 54 -31.91 6.21 -1.29
CA LEU A 54 -30.99 5.19 -1.77
C LEU A 54 -31.18 3.92 -0.96
N ASP A 55 -31.32 2.79 -1.65
CA ASP A 55 -31.41 1.47 -1.06
C ASP A 55 -30.34 0.56 -1.63
N LEU A 56 -30.09 -0.57 -0.98
CA LEU A 56 -29.12 -1.55 -1.45
C LEU A 56 -29.80 -2.63 -2.28
N ILE A 57 -29.11 -3.07 -3.32
CA ILE A 57 -29.46 -4.29 -4.04
C ILE A 57 -28.84 -5.47 -3.27
N SER A 58 -29.64 -6.50 -3.05
CA SER A 58 -29.18 -7.70 -2.33
C SER A 58 -28.09 -8.46 -3.09
N GLN A 59 -27.28 -9.26 -2.39
CA GLN A 59 -26.30 -10.12 -3.06
C GLN A 59 -26.95 -11.06 -4.08
N ALA A 60 -28.12 -11.62 -3.76
CA ALA A 60 -28.83 -12.53 -4.66
C ALA A 60 -29.30 -11.82 -5.95
N ASP A 61 -29.87 -10.62 -5.83
CA ASP A 61 -30.30 -9.82 -6.99
C ASP A 61 -29.10 -9.36 -7.81
N LEU A 62 -27.99 -8.99 -7.16
CA LEU A 62 -26.75 -8.63 -7.83
C LEU A 62 -26.17 -9.79 -8.65
N ASP A 63 -26.15 -11.00 -8.06
CA ASP A 63 -25.65 -12.18 -8.74
C ASP A 63 -26.53 -12.56 -9.92
N GLU A 64 -27.85 -12.57 -9.75
CA GLU A 64 -28.79 -12.91 -10.81
C GLU A 64 -28.72 -11.90 -11.98
N LYS A 65 -28.68 -10.61 -11.68
CA LYS A 65 -28.79 -9.55 -12.68
C LYS A 65 -27.48 -9.21 -13.36
N TYR A 66 -26.37 -9.29 -12.64
CA TYR A 66 -25.04 -8.84 -13.09
C TYR A 66 -23.97 -9.91 -13.00
N GLY A 67 -23.81 -10.55 -11.84
CA GLY A 67 -22.71 -11.47 -11.58
C GLY A 67 -22.69 -12.68 -12.50
N ILE A 68 -23.79 -13.43 -12.55
CA ILE A 68 -23.91 -14.63 -13.39
C ILE A 68 -23.86 -14.28 -14.89
N PRO A 69 -24.64 -13.30 -15.39
CA PRO A 69 -24.59 -12.95 -16.81
C PRO A 69 -23.22 -12.46 -17.28
N GLU A 70 -22.47 -11.79 -16.44
CA GLU A 70 -21.16 -11.23 -16.78
C GLU A 70 -20.00 -12.18 -16.48
N GLY A 71 -20.25 -13.25 -15.73
CA GLY A 71 -19.20 -14.16 -15.24
C GLY A 71 -18.25 -13.52 -14.23
N ILE A 72 -18.73 -12.47 -13.51
CA ILE A 72 -17.95 -11.70 -12.55
C ILE A 72 -18.41 -12.04 -11.14
N PRO A 73 -17.50 -12.49 -10.24
CA PRO A 73 -17.83 -12.79 -8.86
C PRO A 73 -17.92 -11.51 -8.03
N TYR A 74 -19.01 -10.76 -8.21
CA TYR A 74 -19.28 -9.57 -7.39
C TYR A 74 -19.61 -9.95 -5.95
N LYS A 75 -19.13 -9.16 -5.02
CA LYS A 75 -19.47 -9.23 -3.60
C LYS A 75 -19.92 -7.86 -3.09
N VAL A 76 -21.13 -7.82 -2.54
CA VAL A 76 -21.66 -6.60 -1.89
C VAL A 76 -20.82 -6.24 -0.69
N LEU A 77 -20.49 -4.94 -0.54
CA LEU A 77 -19.78 -4.41 0.61
C LEU A 77 -20.54 -4.69 1.91
N GLU A 78 -19.82 -5.02 2.96
CA GLU A 78 -20.37 -5.14 4.31
C GLU A 78 -20.70 -3.75 4.88
N SER A 79 -21.67 -3.69 5.78
CA SER A 79 -22.25 -2.43 6.27
C SER A 79 -21.28 -1.49 7.00
N ASP A 80 -20.13 -2.00 7.41
CA ASP A 80 -19.08 -1.22 8.06
C ASP A 80 -18.02 -0.68 7.08
N MET A 81 -18.15 -0.98 5.78
CA MET A 81 -17.23 -0.58 4.71
C MET A 81 -17.66 0.68 3.96
N TYR A 82 -18.87 1.18 4.23
CA TYR A 82 -19.42 2.38 3.59
C TYR A 82 -20.46 3.08 4.48
N GLU A 83 -20.79 4.31 4.12
CA GLU A 83 -21.95 5.05 4.65
C GLU A 83 -22.74 5.66 3.47
N LEU A 84 -24.04 5.37 3.43
CA LEU A 84 -24.98 6.06 2.56
C LEU A 84 -25.40 7.38 3.20
N PRO A 85 -25.76 8.41 2.39
CA PRO A 85 -26.36 9.63 2.92
C PRO A 85 -27.67 9.30 3.66
N ASN A 86 -27.98 10.10 4.65
CA ASN A 86 -29.22 9.93 5.46
C ASN A 86 -30.45 9.71 4.59
N SER A 87 -31.35 8.92 5.08
CA SER A 87 -32.41 8.17 4.42
C SER A 87 -33.32 8.92 3.44
N LEU A 88 -33.37 10.24 3.49
CA LEU A 88 -34.26 11.05 2.63
C LEU A 88 -33.49 12.17 1.93
N ILE A 89 -33.57 12.17 0.61
CA ILE A 89 -33.01 13.22 -0.23
C ILE A 89 -34.16 13.95 -0.90
N SER A 90 -34.33 15.24 -0.55
CA SER A 90 -35.43 16.05 -1.09
C SER A 90 -34.96 16.88 -2.28
N MET A 91 -35.65 16.78 -3.40
CA MET A 91 -35.44 17.59 -4.59
C MET A 91 -36.61 18.56 -4.77
N GLY A 92 -36.38 19.85 -4.60
CA GLY A 92 -37.38 20.90 -4.82
C GLY A 92 -37.85 21.00 -6.26
N GLU A 93 -38.92 21.79 -6.50
CA GLU A 93 -39.53 21.94 -7.83
C GLU A 93 -38.52 22.38 -8.90
N SER A 94 -37.67 23.35 -8.58
CA SER A 94 -36.68 23.91 -9.52
C SER A 94 -35.38 23.10 -9.62
N ALA A 95 -35.19 22.09 -8.77
CA ALA A 95 -34.00 21.26 -8.80
C ALA A 95 -34.02 20.34 -10.02
N THR A 96 -32.94 20.32 -10.80
CA THR A 96 -32.76 19.42 -11.94
C THR A 96 -31.77 18.29 -11.64
N SER A 97 -30.95 18.46 -10.61
CA SER A 97 -30.01 17.45 -10.14
C SER A 97 -29.68 17.69 -8.65
N ILE A 98 -29.17 16.63 -8.03
CA ILE A 98 -28.59 16.66 -6.69
C ILE A 98 -27.42 15.71 -6.63
N VAL A 99 -26.48 15.94 -5.73
CA VAL A 99 -25.36 15.05 -5.48
C VAL A 99 -25.56 14.35 -4.14
N ALA A 100 -25.56 13.04 -4.15
CA ALA A 100 -25.52 12.20 -2.97
C ALA A 100 -24.07 11.79 -2.68
N ASN A 101 -23.53 12.18 -1.54
CA ASN A 101 -22.19 11.79 -1.14
C ASN A 101 -22.22 10.46 -0.42
N ILE A 102 -21.49 9.48 -0.95
CA ILE A 102 -21.34 8.15 -0.36
C ILE A 102 -19.92 8.07 0.19
N THR A 103 -19.78 7.68 1.45
CA THR A 103 -18.48 7.50 2.08
C THR A 103 -18.09 6.02 2.03
N PHE A 104 -16.87 5.74 1.56
CA PHE A 104 -16.24 4.42 1.59
C PHE A 104 -15.12 4.41 2.63
N TYR A 105 -14.82 3.23 3.16
CA TYR A 105 -13.69 2.96 4.05
C TYR A 105 -12.67 2.07 3.35
N PRO A 106 -11.73 2.64 2.57
CA PRO A 106 -10.82 1.89 1.72
C PRO A 106 -9.95 0.88 2.44
N ASP A 107 -9.48 1.21 3.65
CA ASP A 107 -8.69 0.34 4.51
C ASP A 107 -9.42 -0.98 4.82
N LYS A 108 -10.71 -0.93 5.20
CA LYS A 108 -11.53 -2.12 5.49
C LYS A 108 -11.81 -2.95 4.23
N ILE A 109 -12.12 -2.27 3.11
CA ILE A 109 -12.37 -2.94 1.82
C ILE A 109 -11.10 -3.66 1.36
N TYR A 110 -9.94 -3.03 1.52
CA TYR A 110 -8.66 -3.61 1.14
C TYR A 110 -8.30 -4.84 1.98
N GLU A 111 -8.50 -4.78 3.30
CA GLU A 111 -8.31 -5.94 4.19
C GLU A 111 -9.22 -7.11 3.82
N ALA A 112 -10.49 -6.83 3.52
CA ALA A 112 -11.42 -7.86 3.07
C ALA A 112 -11.01 -8.47 1.72
N LYS A 113 -10.51 -7.65 0.79
CA LYS A 113 -10.00 -8.08 -0.52
C LYS A 113 -8.76 -8.98 -0.40
N LYS A 114 -7.83 -8.68 0.52
CA LYS A 114 -6.66 -9.56 0.78
C LYS A 114 -7.08 -10.96 1.19
N ASN A 115 -8.15 -11.08 1.96
CA ASN A 115 -8.69 -12.35 2.43
C ASN A 115 -9.55 -13.07 1.37
N ASN A 116 -10.00 -12.37 0.33
CA ASN A 116 -10.89 -12.86 -0.73
C ASN A 116 -10.46 -12.33 -2.10
N SER A 117 -9.27 -12.71 -2.55
CA SER A 117 -8.67 -12.17 -3.78
C SER A 117 -9.43 -12.49 -5.08
N GLY A 118 -10.34 -13.50 -5.04
CA GLY A 118 -11.11 -13.92 -6.20
C GLY A 118 -12.40 -13.13 -6.45
N VAL A 119 -12.79 -12.17 -5.60
CA VAL A 119 -14.03 -11.42 -5.73
C VAL A 119 -13.79 -9.94 -6.05
N ILE A 120 -14.79 -9.30 -6.66
CA ILE A 120 -14.81 -7.86 -6.92
C ILE A 120 -15.84 -7.24 -5.99
N TYR A 121 -15.38 -6.41 -5.05
CA TYR A 121 -16.24 -5.69 -4.13
C TYR A 121 -16.99 -4.57 -4.83
N VAL A 122 -18.29 -4.45 -4.54
CA VAL A 122 -19.17 -3.48 -5.15
C VAL A 122 -20.20 -2.97 -4.15
N LEU A 123 -20.55 -1.69 -4.24
CA LEU A 123 -21.71 -1.13 -3.58
C LEU A 123 -22.82 -0.97 -4.64
N PRO A 124 -23.79 -1.90 -4.72
CA PRO A 124 -24.90 -1.82 -5.65
C PRO A 124 -26.04 -1.07 -4.98
N ILE A 125 -26.39 0.09 -5.53
CA ILE A 125 -27.44 0.95 -4.98
C ILE A 125 -28.63 1.06 -5.94
N ARG A 126 -29.82 1.23 -5.36
CA ARG A 126 -31.06 1.47 -6.08
C ARG A 126 -31.68 2.78 -5.62
N LEU A 127 -32.25 3.51 -6.58
CA LEU A 127 -32.96 4.75 -6.37
C LEU A 127 -34.46 4.47 -6.17
N LEU A 128 -35.01 4.86 -5.07
CA LEU A 128 -36.44 4.77 -4.78
C LEU A 128 -37.05 6.15 -4.80
N ALA A 129 -38.11 6.34 -5.61
CA ALA A 129 -38.94 7.53 -5.57
C ALA A 129 -40.07 7.33 -4.55
N LEU A 130 -40.20 8.26 -3.60
CA LEU A 130 -41.16 8.16 -2.50
C LEU A 130 -42.46 8.92 -2.74
N SER A 131 -42.50 9.75 -3.81
CA SER A 131 -43.70 10.51 -4.18
C SER A 131 -44.56 9.71 -5.16
N GLU A 132 -45.85 9.67 -4.97
CA GLU A 132 -46.81 8.96 -5.84
C GLU A 132 -46.75 9.37 -7.32
N THR A 133 -46.29 10.59 -7.59
CA THR A 133 -46.16 11.17 -8.94
C THR A 133 -44.78 11.03 -9.55
N ALA A 134 -43.85 10.42 -8.83
CA ALA A 134 -42.48 10.24 -9.29
C ALA A 134 -42.24 8.79 -9.73
N ASN A 135 -41.53 8.64 -10.85
CA ASN A 135 -41.05 7.36 -11.36
C ASN A 135 -39.52 7.37 -11.36
N THR A 136 -38.94 6.17 -11.41
CA THR A 136 -37.50 6.00 -11.57
C THR A 136 -37.20 5.48 -12.99
N ASP A 137 -36.08 5.94 -13.53
CA ASP A 137 -35.45 5.42 -14.75
C ASP A 137 -33.96 5.31 -14.47
N LYS A 138 -33.29 4.29 -14.99
CA LYS A 138 -31.88 4.00 -14.62
C LYS A 138 -31.69 4.08 -13.12
N ASP A 139 -32.48 3.32 -12.41
CA ASP A 139 -32.61 3.38 -10.97
C ASP A 139 -31.58 2.56 -10.22
N GLU A 140 -30.69 1.86 -10.91
CA GLU A 140 -29.62 1.08 -10.32
C GLU A 140 -28.25 1.58 -10.76
N MET A 141 -27.32 1.58 -9.81
CA MET A 141 -25.94 1.95 -10.02
C MET A 141 -25.00 1.00 -9.28
N LEU A 142 -23.94 0.57 -9.96
CA LEU A 142 -22.86 -0.24 -9.37
C LEU A 142 -21.63 0.63 -9.15
N LEU A 143 -21.24 0.83 -7.91
CA LEU A 143 -19.97 1.45 -7.52
C LEU A 143 -18.94 0.33 -7.28
N ILE A 144 -18.09 0.09 -8.26
CA ILE A 144 -17.15 -1.04 -8.28
C ILE A 144 -15.83 -0.61 -7.64
N CYS A 145 -15.44 -1.27 -6.56
CA CYS A 145 -14.26 -0.91 -5.79
C CYS A 145 -13.01 -1.59 -6.36
N GLY A 146 -12.07 -0.77 -6.84
CA GLY A 146 -10.72 -1.16 -7.23
C GLY A 146 -9.66 -0.46 -6.40
N PHE A 147 -8.42 -0.94 -6.49
CA PHE A 147 -7.24 -0.35 -5.87
C PHE A 147 -6.15 -0.19 -6.91
N HIS A 148 -5.19 0.69 -6.64
CA HIS A 148 -4.04 0.84 -7.51
C HIS A 148 -3.32 -0.48 -7.75
N THR A 149 -2.87 -0.66 -8.98
CA THR A 149 -2.04 -1.79 -9.40
C THR A 149 -0.64 -1.31 -9.73
N TYR A 150 0.37 -2.06 -9.28
CA TYR A 150 1.77 -1.69 -9.44
C TYR A 150 2.50 -2.74 -10.26
N THR A 151 3.25 -2.30 -11.27
CA THR A 151 4.26 -3.16 -11.90
C THR A 151 5.63 -2.75 -11.42
N ASN A 152 6.56 -3.69 -11.40
CA ASN A 152 7.90 -3.45 -10.90
C ASN A 152 8.96 -4.13 -11.76
N ALA A 153 10.20 -3.66 -11.64
CA ALA A 153 11.37 -4.27 -12.24
C ALA A 153 12.57 -4.20 -11.28
N GLU A 154 13.41 -5.20 -11.34
CA GLU A 154 14.66 -5.25 -10.57
C GLU A 154 15.61 -4.14 -11.03
N VAL A 155 16.27 -3.49 -10.07
CA VAL A 155 17.32 -2.51 -10.32
C VAL A 155 18.63 -3.27 -10.46
N THR A 156 19.12 -3.41 -11.71
CA THR A 156 20.35 -4.13 -12.02
C THR A 156 21.60 -3.27 -11.94
N ASP A 157 21.50 -1.96 -12.21
CA ASP A 157 22.60 -1.02 -12.04
C ASP A 157 22.69 -0.55 -10.57
N LYS A 158 23.61 -1.13 -9.84
CA LYS A 158 23.90 -0.84 -8.44
C LYS A 158 25.14 0.04 -8.26
N SER A 159 25.68 0.61 -9.33
CA SER A 159 26.95 1.37 -9.33
C SER A 159 26.96 2.60 -8.43
N LYS A 160 25.78 3.12 -8.09
CA LYS A 160 25.62 4.28 -7.17
C LYS A 160 25.34 3.87 -5.73
N TRP A 161 25.10 2.57 -5.50
CA TRP A 161 24.78 2.09 -4.16
C TRP A 161 26.03 1.98 -3.30
N LYS A 162 25.89 2.38 -2.06
CA LYS A 162 26.96 2.26 -1.05
C LYS A 162 26.35 2.13 0.33
N VAL A 163 27.12 1.64 1.26
CA VAL A 163 26.74 1.65 2.68
C VAL A 163 26.98 3.06 3.24
N ALA A 164 25.98 3.65 3.88
CA ALA A 164 26.08 4.92 4.57
C ALA A 164 26.66 4.74 5.97
N TYR A 165 26.27 3.70 6.67
CA TYR A 165 26.82 3.20 7.94
C TYR A 165 26.24 1.83 8.27
N GLY A 166 26.77 1.17 9.29
CA GLY A 166 26.26 -0.15 9.70
C GLY A 166 27.02 -0.77 10.86
N THR A 167 26.72 -2.01 11.12
CA THR A 167 27.43 -2.83 12.09
C THR A 167 28.78 -3.29 11.52
N LEU A 168 29.77 -3.44 12.39
CA LEU A 168 31.09 -3.96 12.05
C LEU A 168 31.01 -5.17 11.10
N THR A 169 31.80 -5.14 10.04
CA THR A 169 32.15 -6.29 9.22
C THR A 169 33.62 -6.65 9.42
N TYR A 170 34.14 -7.66 8.72
CA TYR A 170 35.55 -8.06 8.89
C TYR A 170 36.24 -8.26 7.54
N GLU A 171 36.64 -7.15 6.91
CA GLU A 171 37.31 -7.15 5.60
C GLU A 171 38.60 -7.96 5.55
N PRO A 172 39.46 -7.96 6.59
CA PRO A 172 40.66 -8.80 6.60
C PRO A 172 40.39 -10.30 6.40
N TRP A 173 39.17 -10.77 6.67
CA TRP A 173 38.74 -12.13 6.42
C TRP A 173 37.90 -12.28 5.15
N GLY A 174 37.81 -11.23 4.34
CA GLY A 174 37.11 -11.25 3.07
C GLY A 174 35.63 -10.86 3.13
N HIS A 175 35.18 -10.23 4.25
CA HIS A 175 33.80 -9.79 4.40
C HIS A 175 33.73 -8.27 4.28
N ALA A 176 33.29 -7.77 3.12
CA ALA A 176 33.19 -6.36 2.85
C ALA A 176 31.75 -5.90 2.61
N TYR A 177 31.44 -4.64 2.92
CA TYR A 177 30.17 -4.03 2.60
C TYR A 177 29.87 -4.03 1.10
N SER A 178 30.90 -3.92 0.24
CA SER A 178 30.77 -3.91 -1.22
C SER A 178 30.20 -5.19 -1.80
N TYR A 179 30.33 -6.31 -1.10
CA TYR A 179 29.75 -7.58 -1.54
C TYR A 179 28.20 -7.60 -1.54
N LEU A 180 27.57 -6.67 -0.83
CA LEU A 180 26.11 -6.52 -0.89
C LEU A 180 25.59 -6.08 -2.27
N PHE A 181 26.49 -5.56 -3.14
CA PHE A 181 26.10 -4.91 -4.39
C PHE A 181 26.87 -5.42 -5.62
N ASP A 182 27.73 -6.43 -5.46
CA ASP A 182 28.62 -6.90 -6.54
C ASP A 182 27.92 -7.76 -7.59
N GLY A 183 26.65 -8.12 -7.36
CA GLY A 183 25.87 -8.98 -8.25
C GLY A 183 26.31 -10.44 -8.24
N ASN A 184 27.11 -10.87 -7.26
CA ASN A 184 27.73 -12.17 -7.23
C ASN A 184 27.41 -12.97 -5.95
N ALA A 185 26.19 -13.47 -5.89
CA ALA A 185 25.76 -14.36 -4.80
C ALA A 185 26.54 -15.69 -4.74
N SER A 186 27.38 -16.01 -5.76
CA SER A 186 28.20 -17.22 -5.79
C SER A 186 29.55 -17.06 -5.08
N ASN A 187 29.97 -15.84 -4.73
CA ASN A 187 31.17 -15.58 -3.96
C ASN A 187 31.20 -16.39 -2.66
N ASN A 188 32.42 -16.74 -2.22
CA ASN A 188 32.63 -17.40 -0.93
C ASN A 188 32.42 -16.47 0.26
N PHE A 189 32.29 -15.16 0.02
CA PHE A 189 32.19 -14.12 1.03
C PHE A 189 31.03 -13.21 0.72
N GLY A 190 30.38 -12.74 1.81
CA GLY A 190 29.35 -11.71 1.77
C GLY A 190 29.62 -10.67 2.86
N TRP A 191 28.77 -9.70 3.02
CA TRP A 191 28.78 -8.87 4.23
C TRP A 191 28.46 -9.75 5.44
N MET A 192 29.27 -9.65 6.49
CA MET A 192 29.06 -10.35 7.75
C MET A 192 28.98 -9.34 8.88
N GLY A 193 27.84 -9.27 9.53
CA GLY A 193 27.62 -8.43 10.70
C GLY A 193 27.73 -9.22 12.00
N TYR A 194 28.27 -8.58 13.04
CA TYR A 194 28.51 -9.19 14.34
C TYR A 194 27.37 -8.88 15.32
N VAL A 195 26.87 -9.90 15.98
CA VAL A 195 25.95 -9.80 17.13
C VAL A 195 26.72 -9.57 18.41
N ASN A 196 27.83 -10.32 18.58
CA ASN A 196 28.72 -10.24 19.74
C ASN A 196 30.16 -10.12 19.27
N ASP A 197 31.01 -9.51 20.08
CA ASP A 197 32.45 -9.52 19.87
C ASP A 197 33.17 -10.49 20.83
N SER A 198 34.44 -10.76 20.54
CA SER A 198 35.29 -11.62 21.37
C SER A 198 35.57 -11.05 22.76
N HIS A 199 35.20 -9.81 23.03
CA HIS A 199 35.42 -9.08 24.30
C HIS A 199 34.12 -8.92 25.11
N GLY A 200 33.05 -9.68 24.77
CA GLY A 200 31.79 -9.71 25.50
C GLY A 200 30.83 -8.53 25.17
N GLY A 201 31.09 -7.80 24.10
CA GLY A 201 30.13 -6.82 23.58
C GLY A 201 28.94 -7.52 22.94
N ASN A 202 27.72 -7.04 23.19
CA ASN A 202 26.50 -7.46 22.52
C ASN A 202 25.93 -6.25 21.77
N TYR A 203 25.80 -6.39 20.45
CA TYR A 203 25.41 -5.31 19.55
C TYR A 203 23.99 -5.46 18.98
N GLY A 204 23.29 -6.53 19.35
CA GLY A 204 21.97 -6.86 18.82
C GLY A 204 22.03 -7.35 17.37
N ASN A 205 20.93 -7.26 16.66
CA ASN A 205 20.87 -7.67 15.27
C ASN A 205 21.75 -6.77 14.40
N PRO A 206 22.66 -7.37 13.58
CA PRO A 206 23.49 -6.58 12.68
C PRO A 206 22.65 -5.88 11.62
N TYR A 207 23.05 -4.68 11.25
CA TYR A 207 22.35 -3.91 10.21
C TYR A 207 23.32 -3.13 9.33
N VAL A 208 22.84 -2.77 8.16
CA VAL A 208 23.47 -1.81 7.26
C VAL A 208 22.42 -0.80 6.78
N VAL A 209 22.85 0.44 6.65
CA VAL A 209 22.07 1.49 5.99
C VAL A 209 22.67 1.73 4.63
N ILE A 210 21.86 1.54 3.60
CA ILE A 210 22.24 1.59 2.20
C ILE A 210 21.78 2.91 1.62
N ASP A 211 22.71 3.66 1.03
CA ASP A 211 22.44 4.82 0.20
C ASP A 211 22.32 4.37 -1.25
N LEU A 212 21.15 4.50 -1.85
CA LEU A 212 20.84 4.11 -3.23
C LEU A 212 21.31 5.14 -4.27
N GLY A 213 21.91 6.26 -3.82
CA GLY A 213 22.40 7.35 -4.67
C GLY A 213 21.32 8.35 -5.07
N TYR A 214 20.08 7.93 -5.27
CA TYR A 214 18.91 8.79 -5.50
C TYR A 214 17.62 8.12 -5.02
N PRO A 215 16.51 8.89 -4.88
CA PRO A 215 15.25 8.33 -4.39
C PRO A 215 14.57 7.40 -5.39
N TYR A 216 14.14 6.23 -4.92
CA TYR A 216 13.33 5.27 -5.68
C TYR A 216 11.94 5.11 -5.07
N PHE A 217 10.96 4.82 -5.92
CA PHE A 217 9.68 4.26 -5.50
C PHE A 217 9.84 2.74 -5.47
N ILE A 218 10.01 2.18 -4.28
CA ILE A 218 10.39 0.78 -4.08
C ILE A 218 9.15 -0.10 -3.96
N ALA A 219 9.13 -1.22 -4.70
CA ALA A 219 8.06 -2.24 -4.64
C ALA A 219 8.45 -3.45 -3.80
N GLN A 220 9.70 -3.90 -3.91
CA GLN A 220 10.21 -5.07 -3.19
C GLN A 220 11.67 -4.86 -2.76
N LEU A 221 12.00 -5.40 -1.61
CA LEU A 221 13.37 -5.46 -1.09
C LEU A 221 13.76 -6.92 -0.90
N GLY A 222 14.95 -7.28 -1.32
CA GLY A 222 15.41 -8.65 -1.30
C GLY A 222 16.82 -8.79 -0.75
N ALA A 223 17.09 -9.96 -0.19
CA ALA A 223 18.44 -10.32 0.22
C ALA A 223 18.71 -11.80 -0.08
N PHE A 224 19.96 -12.11 -0.38
CA PHE A 224 20.45 -13.45 -0.55
C PHE A 224 21.30 -13.86 0.66
N SER A 225 21.00 -15.02 1.27
CA SER A 225 21.78 -15.59 2.36
C SER A 225 22.03 -17.06 2.14
N LYS A 226 23.18 -17.56 2.60
CA LYS A 226 23.59 -18.97 2.45
C LYS A 226 24.55 -19.41 3.57
N TRP A 227 24.82 -20.72 3.64
CA TRP A 227 25.76 -21.42 4.49
C TRP A 227 25.40 -21.39 6.00
N ASP A 228 26.33 -21.85 6.83
CA ASP A 228 26.19 -22.03 8.28
C ASP A 228 26.09 -20.73 9.07
N VAL A 229 26.60 -19.63 8.50
CA VAL A 229 26.48 -18.27 9.07
C VAL A 229 25.33 -17.47 8.44
N LYS A 230 24.43 -18.13 7.72
CA LYS A 230 23.30 -17.45 7.08
C LYS A 230 22.42 -16.76 8.10
N ALA A 231 21.80 -15.67 7.68
CA ALA A 231 20.74 -15.06 8.45
C ALA A 231 19.51 -15.99 8.53
N GLY A 232 18.77 -15.95 9.63
CA GLY A 232 17.46 -16.57 9.76
C GLY A 232 16.38 -15.75 9.05
N GLY A 233 16.64 -14.46 8.84
CA GLY A 233 15.75 -13.52 8.17
C GLY A 233 16.39 -12.15 8.00
N ALA A 234 15.62 -11.23 7.43
CA ALA A 234 15.96 -9.81 7.40
C ALA A 234 14.70 -8.94 7.52
N ASN A 235 14.85 -7.82 8.21
CA ASN A 235 13.88 -6.75 8.25
C ASN A 235 14.37 -5.58 7.39
N PHE A 236 13.45 -4.96 6.66
CA PHE A 236 13.75 -3.80 5.84
C PHE A 236 12.97 -2.58 6.32
N TYR A 237 13.66 -1.46 6.33
CA TYR A 237 13.13 -0.16 6.72
C TYR A 237 13.50 0.86 5.66
N ILE A 238 12.65 1.85 5.45
CA ILE A 238 12.91 2.99 4.60
C ILE A 238 12.75 4.29 5.39
N THR A 239 13.32 5.37 4.88
CA THR A 239 13.13 6.71 5.44
C THR A 239 13.10 7.76 4.34
N THR A 240 12.38 8.85 4.57
CA THR A 240 12.44 10.07 3.75
C THR A 240 13.42 11.08 4.32
N ASP A 241 13.99 10.81 5.49
CA ASP A 241 15.01 11.68 6.09
C ASP A 241 16.30 11.62 5.28
N ASP A 242 17.06 12.70 5.29
CA ASP A 242 18.42 12.72 4.75
C ASP A 242 19.37 12.07 5.78
N VAL A 243 20.09 11.04 5.35
CA VAL A 243 20.94 10.25 6.24
C VAL A 243 22.40 10.66 6.06
N ASN A 244 23.01 11.20 7.13
CA ASN A 244 24.43 11.53 7.19
C ASN A 244 24.99 11.28 8.59
N ALA A 245 25.58 10.13 8.81
CA ALA A 245 26.21 9.76 10.08
C ALA A 245 27.57 10.43 10.31
N ALA A 246 28.06 11.22 9.38
CA ALA A 246 29.33 11.98 9.43
C ALA A 246 30.54 11.13 9.84
N LEU A 247 30.70 9.95 9.22
CA LEU A 247 31.80 9.04 9.50
C LEU A 247 33.14 9.54 8.96
N SER A 248 34.18 9.50 9.79
CA SER A 248 35.56 9.74 9.41
C SER A 248 36.20 8.49 8.76
N ASP A 249 37.36 8.66 8.12
CA ASP A 249 38.15 7.54 7.60
C ASP A 249 38.52 6.54 8.71
N ASN A 250 38.79 7.02 9.93
CA ASN A 250 39.04 6.14 11.07
C ASN A 250 37.81 5.33 11.47
N ASP A 251 36.63 5.93 11.43
CA ASP A 251 35.38 5.21 11.69
C ASP A 251 35.16 4.07 10.68
N TRP A 252 35.44 4.34 9.39
CA TRP A 252 35.38 3.30 8.36
C TRP A 252 36.41 2.19 8.57
N ASN A 253 37.63 2.50 9.00
CA ASN A 253 38.62 1.50 9.36
C ASN A 253 38.16 0.63 10.53
N ILE A 254 37.50 1.21 11.52
CA ILE A 254 36.88 0.47 12.63
C ILE A 254 35.76 -0.44 12.12
N LEU A 255 34.83 0.10 11.33
CA LEU A 255 33.69 -0.65 10.79
C LEU A 255 34.10 -1.79 9.85
N SER A 256 35.21 -1.64 9.12
CA SER A 256 35.76 -2.66 8.26
C SER A 256 36.59 -3.73 9.00
N GLY A 257 36.83 -3.57 10.31
CA GLY A 257 37.56 -4.52 11.14
C GLY A 257 39.06 -4.42 11.09
N TYR A 258 39.64 -3.42 10.41
CA TYR A 258 41.10 -3.23 10.38
C TYR A 258 41.68 -2.76 11.73
N GLN A 259 40.86 -2.10 12.56
CA GLN A 259 41.26 -1.61 13.87
C GLN A 259 40.28 -2.00 14.99
N GLY A 260 39.26 -2.82 14.73
CA GLY A 260 38.01 -2.60 15.37
C GLY A 260 37.39 -3.67 16.23
N GLU A 261 38.06 -4.46 17.02
CA GLU A 261 37.36 -5.12 18.13
C GLU A 261 37.60 -4.37 19.46
N GLY A 262 36.61 -4.39 20.36
CA GLY A 262 36.74 -3.84 21.71
C GLY A 262 36.18 -2.44 21.88
N GLU A 263 36.83 -1.62 22.72
CA GLU A 263 36.27 -0.34 23.18
C GLU A 263 36.07 0.70 22.09
N GLU A 264 36.95 0.74 21.08
CA GLU A 264 36.82 1.70 19.95
C GLU A 264 35.57 1.40 19.14
N TYR A 265 35.33 0.12 18.80
CA TYR A 265 34.12 -0.26 18.10
C TYR A 265 32.86 -0.04 18.96
N ARG A 266 32.88 -0.35 20.26
CA ARG A 266 31.73 -0.10 21.14
C ARG A 266 31.39 1.40 21.20
N GLY A 267 32.40 2.28 21.27
CA GLY A 267 32.21 3.71 21.23
C GLY A 267 31.53 4.16 19.93
N LEU A 268 32.04 3.68 18.79
CA LEU A 268 31.47 3.98 17.48
C LEU A 268 30.06 3.38 17.34
N HIS A 269 29.84 2.13 17.75
CA HIS A 269 28.54 1.47 17.71
C HIS A 269 27.48 2.25 18.50
N ASN A 270 27.81 2.69 19.72
CA ASN A 270 26.89 3.47 20.56
C ASN A 270 26.54 4.80 19.88
N ARG A 271 27.51 5.50 19.33
CA ARG A 271 27.29 6.75 18.58
C ARG A 271 26.40 6.54 17.37
N LEU A 272 26.62 5.46 16.59
CA LEU A 272 25.78 5.13 15.44
C LEU A 272 24.37 4.72 15.86
N LYS A 273 24.20 3.99 16.96
CA LYS A 273 22.90 3.63 17.49
C LYS A 273 22.12 4.85 17.98
N GLU A 274 22.79 5.80 18.64
CA GLU A 274 22.17 7.08 19.03
C GLU A 274 21.74 7.87 17.79
N TYR A 275 22.60 7.96 16.78
CA TYR A 275 22.26 8.61 15.51
C TYR A 275 21.10 7.90 14.81
N ASP A 276 21.14 6.58 14.67
CA ASP A 276 20.09 5.76 14.01
C ASP A 276 18.71 5.98 14.66
N ALA A 277 18.70 6.19 16.00
CA ALA A 277 17.47 6.49 16.74
C ALA A 277 16.86 7.88 16.42
N THR A 278 17.61 8.78 15.78
CA THR A 278 17.10 10.09 15.34
C THR A 278 16.45 10.05 13.97
N VAL A 279 16.65 8.98 13.20
CA VAL A 279 16.09 8.79 11.85
C VAL A 279 14.72 8.15 11.95
N ASN A 280 13.75 8.68 11.21
CA ASN A 280 12.39 8.12 11.17
C ASN A 280 12.34 6.89 10.26
N TRP A 281 12.73 5.74 10.78
CA TRP A 281 12.67 4.48 10.05
C TRP A 281 11.26 3.89 10.05
N ILE A 282 10.75 3.61 8.85
CA ILE A 282 9.47 2.93 8.62
C ILE A 282 9.78 1.49 8.21
N LYS A 283 9.35 0.51 9.01
CA LYS A 283 9.47 -0.90 8.64
C LYS A 283 8.50 -1.21 7.50
N VAL A 284 9.03 -1.75 6.39
CA VAL A 284 8.24 -1.96 5.17
C VAL A 284 8.14 -3.44 4.77
N ALA A 285 9.12 -4.26 5.13
CA ALA A 285 9.10 -5.67 4.79
C ALA A 285 9.91 -6.51 5.79
N SER A 286 9.61 -7.80 5.82
CA SER A 286 10.39 -8.83 6.52
C SER A 286 10.45 -10.07 5.64
N ILE A 287 11.60 -10.74 5.62
CA ILE A 287 11.81 -12.01 4.94
C ILE A 287 12.41 -13.03 5.87
N SER A 288 12.18 -14.30 5.59
CA SER A 288 12.83 -15.43 6.25
C SER A 288 13.70 -16.18 5.25
N PHE A 289 14.80 -16.77 5.73
CA PHE A 289 15.70 -17.60 4.91
C PHE A 289 15.59 -19.07 5.34
N PRO A 290 14.58 -19.82 4.90
CA PRO A 290 14.42 -21.22 5.28
C PRO A 290 15.57 -22.08 4.70
N GLU A 291 16.08 -21.69 3.54
CA GLU A 291 17.22 -22.32 2.85
C GLU A 291 18.11 -21.26 2.18
N ASP A 292 19.20 -21.72 1.54
CA ASP A 292 20.07 -20.81 0.79
C ASP A 292 19.32 -20.24 -0.42
N GLY A 293 19.33 -18.91 -0.58
CA GLY A 293 18.65 -18.28 -1.71
C GLY A 293 18.40 -16.80 -1.56
N LEU A 294 17.85 -16.24 -2.64
CA LEU A 294 17.32 -14.87 -2.70
C LEU A 294 15.85 -14.89 -2.36
N TYR A 295 15.48 -14.12 -1.34
CA TYR A 295 14.10 -13.94 -0.90
C TYR A 295 13.70 -12.49 -1.02
N TRP A 296 12.44 -12.27 -1.37
CA TRP A 296 11.86 -10.94 -1.59
C TRP A 296 10.78 -10.63 -0.55
N GLY A 297 10.87 -9.45 0.05
CA GLY A 297 9.81 -8.86 0.87
C GLY A 297 9.04 -7.83 0.03
N GLU A 298 7.74 -8.01 -0.06
CA GLU A 298 6.87 -7.07 -0.74
C GLU A 298 6.54 -5.89 0.16
N ILE A 299 6.56 -4.68 -0.40
CA ILE A 299 6.04 -3.51 0.26
C ILE A 299 4.51 -3.54 0.09
N PRO A 300 3.73 -3.50 1.19
CA PRO A 300 2.26 -3.54 1.13
C PRO A 300 1.68 -2.38 0.32
N ASN A 301 0.54 -2.62 -0.36
CA ASN A 301 -0.09 -1.61 -1.21
C ASN A 301 -0.48 -0.33 -0.46
N ASP A 302 -0.89 -0.42 0.80
CA ASP A 302 -1.18 0.74 1.65
C ASP A 302 0.05 1.65 1.86
N MET A 303 1.25 1.08 1.85
CA MET A 303 2.50 1.85 1.83
C MET A 303 2.86 2.36 0.43
N LEU A 304 2.62 1.56 -0.63
CA LEU A 304 2.82 1.99 -2.02
C LEU A 304 1.87 3.13 -2.40
N ASP A 305 0.63 3.10 -1.93
CA ASP A 305 -0.37 4.14 -2.19
C ASP A 305 0.04 5.51 -1.61
N ASN A 306 0.90 5.53 -0.59
CA ASN A 306 1.52 6.75 -0.08
C ASN A 306 2.60 7.32 -1.01
N GLN A 307 2.98 6.60 -2.07
CA GLN A 307 3.95 6.99 -3.09
C GLN A 307 5.29 7.50 -2.52
N LEU A 308 5.75 6.92 -1.42
CA LEU A 308 6.98 7.31 -0.77
C LEU A 308 8.17 6.92 -1.64
N LYS A 309 8.96 7.93 -2.05
CA LYS A 309 10.27 7.72 -2.66
C LYS A 309 11.33 7.83 -1.57
N THR A 310 12.21 6.84 -1.51
CA THR A 310 13.30 6.79 -0.54
C THR A 310 14.65 6.64 -1.22
N ARG A 311 15.66 7.30 -0.69
CA ARG A 311 17.06 7.12 -1.05
C ARG A 311 17.77 6.13 -0.13
N TYR A 312 17.27 5.95 1.09
CA TYR A 312 17.94 5.16 2.10
C TYR A 312 17.11 3.96 2.54
N VAL A 313 17.76 2.80 2.55
CA VAL A 313 17.19 1.54 3.03
C VAL A 313 18.05 1.02 4.17
N LYS A 314 17.43 0.67 5.29
CA LYS A 314 18.09 -0.07 6.36
C LYS A 314 17.70 -1.53 6.27
N MET A 315 18.68 -2.40 6.20
CA MET A 315 18.53 -3.86 6.26
C MET A 315 19.10 -4.34 7.58
N GLU A 316 18.27 -4.94 8.42
CA GLU A 316 18.63 -5.58 9.67
C GLU A 316 18.61 -7.09 9.47
N ALA A 317 19.75 -7.74 9.58
CA ALA A 317 19.86 -9.18 9.47
C ALA A 317 19.50 -9.85 10.81
N ILE A 318 18.61 -10.84 10.77
CA ILE A 318 18.20 -11.61 11.95
C ILE A 318 19.08 -12.86 12.01
N PRO A 319 19.89 -13.05 13.06
CA PRO A 319 20.73 -14.23 13.20
C PRO A 319 19.90 -15.52 13.25
N SER A 320 20.45 -16.60 12.73
CA SER A 320 19.88 -17.93 12.91
C SER A 320 20.27 -18.50 14.28
N GLY A 321 19.30 -18.70 15.15
CA GLY A 321 19.56 -19.19 16.51
C GLY A 321 20.38 -18.21 17.36
N ASN A 322 21.36 -18.73 18.10
CA ASN A 322 22.25 -17.96 18.99
C ASN A 322 23.61 -17.65 18.34
N ALA A 323 23.62 -17.40 17.03
CA ALA A 323 24.85 -17.11 16.31
C ALA A 323 25.45 -15.76 16.75
N ASP A 324 26.79 -15.73 16.91
CA ASP A 324 27.53 -14.50 17.24
C ASP A 324 27.62 -13.53 16.05
N ARG A 325 27.29 -14.00 14.86
CA ARG A 325 27.39 -13.27 13.60
C ARG A 325 26.41 -13.82 12.59
N THR A 326 26.10 -13.02 11.59
CA THR A 326 25.24 -13.42 10.49
C THR A 326 25.67 -12.75 9.19
N ALA A 327 25.43 -13.37 8.05
CA ALA A 327 25.89 -12.88 6.77
C ALA A 327 24.76 -12.79 5.72
N ILE A 328 24.86 -11.74 4.90
CA ILE A 328 24.08 -11.50 3.69
C ILE A 328 25.05 -11.38 2.50
N TRP A 329 24.80 -12.11 1.42
CA TRP A 329 25.67 -12.13 0.24
C TRP A 329 25.30 -11.08 -0.79
N GLU A 330 24.03 -10.76 -0.89
CA GLU A 330 23.56 -9.80 -1.88
C GLU A 330 22.33 -9.08 -1.35
N PHE A 331 22.24 -7.80 -1.60
CA PHE A 331 21.04 -6.98 -1.44
C PHE A 331 20.47 -6.65 -2.81
N SER A 332 19.17 -6.80 -2.98
CA SER A 332 18.44 -6.54 -4.21
C SER A 332 17.20 -5.71 -3.98
N MET A 333 16.75 -5.00 -5.00
CA MET A 333 15.59 -4.13 -4.94
C MET A 333 14.84 -4.15 -6.27
N LYS A 334 13.50 -4.13 -6.20
CA LYS A 334 12.64 -3.84 -7.35
C LYS A 334 11.97 -2.48 -7.15
N LYS A 335 12.06 -1.63 -8.15
CA LYS A 335 11.36 -0.35 -8.20
C LYS A 335 10.02 -0.50 -8.89
N VAL A 336 9.05 0.32 -8.51
CA VAL A 336 7.80 0.49 -9.27
C VAL A 336 8.14 1.10 -10.63
N THR A 337 7.53 0.57 -11.69
CA THR A 337 7.71 1.04 -13.07
C THR A 337 6.44 1.58 -13.68
N SER A 338 5.28 1.15 -13.19
CA SER A 338 3.99 1.75 -13.57
C SER A 338 2.98 1.66 -12.45
N VAL A 339 2.01 2.57 -12.47
CA VAL A 339 0.80 2.58 -11.63
C VAL A 339 -0.40 2.55 -12.56
N ASP A 340 -1.31 1.59 -12.35
CA ASP A 340 -2.50 1.37 -13.20
C ASP A 340 -2.18 1.31 -14.70
N GLY A 341 -1.05 0.67 -15.02
CA GLY A 341 -0.57 0.54 -16.39
C GLY A 341 0.07 1.81 -16.98
N GLN A 342 0.09 2.92 -16.24
CA GLN A 342 0.76 4.14 -16.67
C GLN A 342 2.22 4.14 -16.17
N PRO A 343 3.22 4.27 -17.07
CA PRO A 343 4.62 4.36 -16.67
C PRO A 343 4.87 5.54 -15.72
N ILE A 344 5.78 5.35 -14.78
CA ILE A 344 6.27 6.40 -13.90
C ILE A 344 7.77 6.63 -14.14
N ASP A 345 8.22 7.87 -13.97
CA ASP A 345 9.62 8.29 -14.12
C ASP A 345 10.49 7.92 -12.90
#